data_96b2e9b7293bd8c1bc8ac729aabdf5f6
#
_entry.id   96b2e9b7293bd8c1bc8ac729aabdf5f6
#
_cell.length_a   1.000
_cell.length_b   1.000
_cell.length_c   1.000
_cell.angle_alpha   90.00
_cell.angle_beta   90.00
_cell.angle_gamma   90.00
#
_symmetry.space_group_name_H-M   'P 1'
#
loop_
_entity.id
_entity.type
_entity.pdbx_description
1 polymer ?
#
loop_
_entity_poly.entity_id
_entity_poly.type
_entity_poly.pdbx_seq_one_letter_code
_entity_poly.pdbx_strand_id
1 'polypeptide(L)'
;MSNTSLEKSKIRILLLEGVHQSAIDTLNAAGYTNIEYLSHSLAEEELIEKIADAHFVGIRSRTQLTEKVFEAAKKLVAVGCF
;
A
#
# COMPACT_ATOMS: atom_id res chain seq x y z
N MET A 1 -3.60 -26.66 -1.51
CA MET A 1 -3.28 -26.12 -1.40
C MET A 1 -2.72 -25.41 -1.05
N SER A 2 -2.40 -25.26 -0.75
CA SER A 2 -2.02 -24.71 -0.31
C SER A 2 -1.51 -23.84 -0.34
N ASN A 3 -1.32 -23.32 0.00
CA ASN A 3 -0.67 -22.56 -0.20
C ASN A 3 0.40 -22.02 0.31
N THR A 4 0.69 -22.19 0.46
CA THR A 4 2.13 -22.30 0.57
C THR A 4 2.77 -20.98 0.84
N SER A 5 2.56 -20.01 0.09
CA SER A 5 3.06 -18.66 0.27
C SER A 5 1.99 -17.84 0.96
N LEU A 6 2.22 -16.56 1.09
CA LEU A 6 1.23 -15.67 1.64
C LEU A 6 -0.03 -15.71 0.81
N GLU A 7 -1.14 -15.82 1.48
CA GLU A 7 -2.42 -15.63 0.82
C GLU A 7 -2.54 -14.16 0.42
N LYS A 8 -3.05 -13.92 -0.78
CA LYS A 8 -3.18 -12.55 -1.28
C LYS A 8 -4.06 -11.68 -0.41
N SER A 9 -5.04 -12.28 0.27
CA SER A 9 -5.91 -11.54 1.17
C SER A 9 -5.18 -11.05 2.42
N LYS A 10 -4.02 -11.59 2.72
CA LYS A 10 -3.20 -11.16 3.85
C LYS A 10 -2.17 -10.12 3.46
N ILE A 11 -1.98 -9.90 2.19
CA ILE A 11 -1.08 -8.85 1.70
C ILE A 11 -1.84 -7.53 1.78
N ARG A 12 -1.34 -6.65 2.63
CA ARG A 12 -1.99 -5.36 2.85
C ARG A 12 -1.46 -4.33 1.87
N ILE A 13 -2.37 -3.73 1.14
CA ILE A 13 -2.05 -2.73 0.13
C ILE A 13 -2.63 -1.39 0.55
N LEU A 14 -1.80 -0.36 0.52
CA LEU A 14 -2.21 1.01 0.86
C LEU A 14 -2.08 1.87 -0.39
N LEU A 15 -3.20 2.43 -0.85
CA LEU A 15 -3.23 3.30 -2.03
C LEU A 15 -3.62 4.70 -1.59
N LEU A 16 -2.78 5.68 -1.88
CA LEU A 16 -2.96 7.06 -1.42
C LEU A 16 -3.19 8.01 -2.59
N GLU A 17 -3.64 9.21 -2.25
CA GLU A 17 -3.77 10.33 -3.18
C GLU A 17 -4.75 10.09 -4.31
N GLY A 18 -5.76 9.26 -4.06
CA GLY A 18 -6.79 9.00 -5.06
C GLY A 18 -6.26 8.42 -6.36
N VAL A 19 -5.35 7.44 -6.26
CA VAL A 19 -4.87 6.75 -7.47
C VAL A 19 -6.06 6.22 -8.25
N HIS A 20 -5.89 6.10 -9.56
CA HIS A 20 -6.99 5.77 -10.44
C HIS A 20 -7.67 4.45 -10.05
N GLN A 21 -8.99 4.42 -10.20
CA GLN A 21 -9.80 3.24 -9.87
C GLN A 21 -9.29 1.98 -10.56
N SER A 22 -8.71 2.12 -11.75
CA SER A 22 -8.17 0.97 -12.48
C SER A 22 -7.08 0.24 -11.71
N ALA A 23 -6.34 0.93 -10.85
CA ALA A 23 -5.33 0.28 -10.02
C ALA A 23 -6.00 -0.68 -9.03
N ILE A 24 -7.10 -0.24 -8.41
CA ILE A 24 -7.86 -1.07 -7.48
C ILE A 24 -8.45 -2.26 -8.23
N ASP A 25 -9.03 -2.02 -9.39
CA ASP A 25 -9.65 -3.07 -10.19
C ASP A 25 -8.63 -4.12 -10.60
N THR A 26 -7.45 -3.68 -11.01
CA THR A 26 -6.37 -4.57 -11.41
C THR A 26 -5.92 -5.44 -10.25
N LEU A 27 -5.75 -4.85 -9.08
CA LEU A 27 -5.33 -5.58 -7.89
C LEU A 27 -6.39 -6.57 -7.43
N ASN A 28 -7.66 -6.17 -7.46
CA ASN A 28 -8.75 -7.06 -7.12
C ASN A 28 -8.83 -8.23 -8.10
N ALA A 29 -8.67 -7.96 -9.38
CA ALA A 29 -8.68 -9.01 -10.39
C ALA A 29 -7.53 -10.00 -10.20
N ALA A 30 -6.42 -9.53 -9.64
CA ALA A 30 -5.28 -10.39 -9.34
C ALA A 30 -5.44 -11.16 -8.03
N GLY A 31 -6.51 -10.90 -7.29
CA GLY A 31 -6.79 -11.62 -6.05
C GLY A 31 -6.45 -10.89 -4.77
N TYR A 32 -5.99 -9.65 -4.86
CA TYR A 32 -5.66 -8.84 -3.68
C TYR A 32 -6.92 -8.14 -3.21
N THR A 33 -7.34 -8.42 -1.99
CA THR A 33 -8.59 -7.89 -1.45
C THR A 33 -8.39 -7.00 -0.23
N ASN A 34 -7.20 -7.02 0.37
CA ASN A 34 -6.93 -6.20 1.55
C ASN A 34 -6.31 -4.88 1.13
N ILE A 35 -7.14 -4.02 0.56
CA ILE A 35 -6.71 -2.74 -0.01
C ILE A 35 -7.35 -1.61 0.78
N GLU A 36 -6.52 -0.73 1.32
CA GLU A 36 -6.99 0.51 1.92
C GLU A 36 -6.77 1.63 0.92
N TYR A 37 -7.84 2.30 0.52
CA TYR A 37 -7.80 3.33 -0.51
C TYR A 37 -8.16 4.68 0.12
N LEU A 38 -7.25 5.63 0.01
CA LEU A 38 -7.46 6.97 0.52
C LEU A 38 -7.33 7.98 -0.62
N SER A 39 -8.23 8.96 -0.61
CA SER A 39 -8.29 9.94 -1.69
C SER A 39 -7.31 11.10 -1.52
N HIS A 40 -6.55 11.10 -0.44
CA HIS A 40 -5.64 12.19 -0.12
C HIS A 40 -4.29 11.64 0.33
N SER A 41 -3.30 12.52 0.38
CA SER A 41 -2.01 12.17 0.96
C SER A 41 -2.11 12.20 2.49
N LEU A 42 -1.20 11.52 3.15
CA LEU A 42 -1.17 11.47 4.61
C LEU A 42 0.01 12.30 5.13
N ALA A 43 -0.18 12.87 6.32
CA ALA A 43 0.93 13.48 7.04
C ALA A 43 1.93 12.39 7.40
N GLU A 44 3.18 12.76 7.62
CA GLU A 44 4.22 11.78 7.91
C GLU A 44 3.86 10.87 9.09
N GLU A 45 3.29 11.43 10.14
CA GLU A 45 2.92 10.66 11.33
C GLU A 45 1.86 9.61 11.03
N GLU A 46 0.83 10.00 10.29
CA GLU A 46 -0.22 9.06 9.91
C GLU A 46 0.31 8.01 8.94
N LEU A 47 1.16 8.44 8.03
CA LEU A 47 1.75 7.54 7.05
C LEU A 47 2.61 6.48 7.75
N ILE A 48 3.39 6.88 8.75
CA ILE A 48 4.20 5.96 9.53
C ILE A 48 3.34 4.88 10.18
N GLU A 49 2.22 5.27 10.76
CA GLU A 49 1.32 4.32 11.39
C GLU A 49 0.73 3.32 10.38
N LYS A 50 0.30 3.83 9.24
CA LYS A 50 -0.36 2.99 8.26
C LYS A 50 0.62 2.11 7.48
N ILE A 51 1.79 2.64 7.17
CA ILE A 51 2.76 1.91 6.36
C ILE A 51 3.42 0.77 7.15
N ALA A 52 3.37 0.84 8.47
CA ALA A 52 4.01 -0.18 9.30
C ALA A 52 3.51 -1.58 9.00
N ASP A 53 2.25 -1.72 8.60
CA ASP A 53 1.66 -3.01 8.28
C ASP A 53 1.49 -3.23 6.79
N ALA A 54 1.83 -2.27 5.95
CA ALA A 54 1.60 -2.37 4.52
C ALA A 54 2.72 -3.17 3.85
N HIS A 55 2.35 -4.01 2.91
CA HIS A 55 3.30 -4.74 2.09
C HIS A 55 3.55 -4.02 0.77
N PHE A 56 2.57 -3.29 0.29
CA PHE A 56 2.67 -2.52 -0.94
C PHE A 56 2.01 -1.16 -0.74
N VAL A 57 2.65 -0.11 -1.22
CA VAL A 57 2.09 1.25 -1.14
C VAL A 57 2.06 1.85 -2.53
N GLY A 58 0.90 2.37 -2.92
CA GLY A 58 0.75 3.11 -4.17
C GLY A 58 0.59 4.59 -3.86
N ILE A 59 1.39 5.43 -4.50
CA ILE A 59 1.38 6.87 -4.27
C ILE A 59 1.38 7.63 -5.58
N ARG A 60 1.20 8.93 -5.47
CA ARG A 60 1.39 9.86 -6.58
C ARG A 60 2.46 10.86 -6.16
N SER A 61 2.35 12.11 -6.61
CA SER A 61 3.44 13.07 -6.43
C SER A 61 3.46 13.76 -5.07
N ARG A 62 2.41 13.66 -4.28
CA ARG A 62 2.31 14.42 -3.03
C ARG A 62 2.86 13.70 -1.81
N THR A 63 2.86 12.40 -1.82
CA THR A 63 3.34 11.63 -0.69
C THR A 63 4.85 11.55 -0.73
N GLN A 64 5.49 11.88 0.39
CA GLN A 64 6.94 11.81 0.51
C GLN A 64 7.31 10.62 1.38
N LEU A 65 8.15 9.77 0.84
CA LEU A 65 8.63 8.61 1.57
C LEU A 65 10.00 8.94 2.16
N THR A 66 9.98 9.50 3.36
CA THR A 66 11.19 9.88 4.07
C THR A 66 11.86 8.68 4.71
N GLU A 67 13.07 8.87 5.21
CA GLU A 67 13.77 7.80 5.93
C GLU A 67 12.96 7.29 7.11
N LYS A 68 12.30 8.21 7.83
CA LYS A 68 11.45 7.81 8.96
C LYS A 68 10.32 6.88 8.52
N VAL A 69 9.72 7.18 7.37
CA VAL A 69 8.65 6.36 6.83
C VAL A 69 9.20 4.99 6.46
N PHE A 70 10.34 4.94 5.77
CA PHE A 70 10.95 3.67 5.40
C PHE A 70 11.36 2.85 6.63
N GLU A 71 11.85 3.51 7.67
CA GLU A 71 12.21 2.81 8.90
C GLU A 71 10.99 2.14 9.55
N ALA A 72 9.83 2.77 9.43
CA ALA A 72 8.59 2.22 9.97
C ALA A 72 8.01 1.13 9.07
N ALA A 73 8.37 1.12 7.80
CA ALA A 73 7.79 0.22 6.79
C ALA A 73 8.47 -1.15 6.82
N LYS A 74 8.31 -1.85 7.92
CA LYS A 74 9.06 -3.09 8.17
C LYS A 74 8.58 -4.26 7.31
N LYS A 75 7.35 -4.23 6.85
CA LYS A 75 6.78 -5.29 6.03
C LYS A 75 6.72 -4.93 4.55
N LEU A 76 7.14 -3.72 4.21
CA LEU A 76 6.99 -3.21 2.86
C LEU A 76 7.87 -3.96 1.86
N VAL A 77 7.26 -4.42 0.79
CA VAL A 77 7.93 -5.16 -0.28
C VAL A 77 8.17 -4.28 -1.50
N ALA A 78 7.22 -3.39 -1.80
CA ALA A 78 7.30 -2.58 -3.00
C ALA A 78 6.50 -1.30 -2.87
N VAL A 79 6.91 -0.29 -3.65
CA VAL A 79 6.21 0.98 -3.77
C VAL A 79 5.94 1.23 -5.24
N GLY A 80 4.70 1.61 -5.56
CA GLY A 80 4.31 1.97 -6.90
C GLY A 80 4.03 3.47 -6.99
N CYS A 81 4.52 4.10 -8.05
CA CYS A 81 4.20 5.50 -8.35
C CYS A 81 3.23 5.53 -9.52
N PHE A 82 2.10 6.16 -9.34
CA PHE A 82 1.04 6.21 -10.35
C PHE A 82 0.92 7.57 -11.01
#